data_39978886e5438542432d5533cfb91534
#
_entry.id   39978886e5438542432d5533cfb91534
#
_cell.length_a   1.000
_cell.length_b   1.000
_cell.length_c   1.000
_cell.angle_alpha   90.00
_cell.angle_beta   90.00
_cell.angle_gamma   90.00
#
_symmetry.space_group_name_H-M   'P 1'
#
loop_
_entity.id
_entity.type
_entity.pdbx_description
1 polymer ?
#
loop_
_entity_poly.entity_id
_entity_poly.type
_entity_poly.pdbx_seq_one_letter_code
_entity_poly.pdbx_strand_id
1 'polypeptide(L)'
;MSTSTDLERSWARDERWAGITRPYRADDVERLRGTLPIQYTLASHGAARLWQLLRDEPYVAVLSAVTGNQAVQEVRAGLKAIYISGWQVAADANCAQTMYPDQSLYPSDSVPNLICRIQNALRRADEIHHMNGDHAIDWYVPLVADAEAGFGGVLNAYELMKLMIGAGAAGVHFEDQLSSVKKCGHLGGKVLVPTSEFITKLTAARLAADVCGVDTLLIARTDANSAGLLTGDIDEYDRRWCTGERSPEGFFVIKDGVGAAIARARAYAPYADMLWFETAKPDLVEARQFAEAIHREYPGKLLAYNCSPSFNWKRHLNEPQLAGFQRELGAMGYKFQFVTLSGFHALNHGMFTLAQDYRERGMAAYADLQSREFAAERDGYEAVKHQEFVGVGYFDEITQIVHGGRSSTVALEGSTEKAQFVS
;
A
#
# COMPACT_ATOMS: atom_id res chain seq x y z
N MET A 1 -27.96 1.27 -3.39
CA MET A 1 -27.09 0.48 -4.29
C MET A 1 -27.36 0.89 -5.72
N SER A 2 -26.31 1.03 -6.54
CA SER A 2 -26.48 1.20 -7.99
C SER A 2 -27.10 -0.07 -8.58
N THR A 3 -28.08 0.10 -9.46
CA THR A 3 -28.70 -1.00 -10.23
C THR A 3 -27.72 -1.51 -11.29
N SER A 4 -28.00 -2.67 -11.89
CA SER A 4 -27.22 -3.17 -13.04
C SER A 4 -27.16 -2.14 -14.18
N THR A 5 -28.27 -1.46 -14.45
CA THR A 5 -28.31 -0.36 -15.45
C THR A 5 -27.40 0.81 -15.09
N ASP A 6 -27.31 1.18 -13.80
CA ASP A 6 -26.41 2.25 -13.37
C ASP A 6 -24.94 1.84 -13.51
N LEU A 7 -24.63 0.59 -13.19
CA LEU A 7 -23.27 0.03 -13.37
C LEU A 7 -22.86 0.02 -14.84
N GLU A 8 -23.72 -0.50 -15.74
CA GLU A 8 -23.45 -0.51 -17.17
C GLU A 8 -23.21 0.89 -17.74
N ARG A 9 -24.02 1.87 -17.28
CA ARG A 9 -23.87 3.26 -17.68
C ARG A 9 -22.56 3.86 -17.18
N SER A 10 -22.18 3.59 -15.93
CA SER A 10 -20.92 4.04 -15.35
C SER A 10 -19.73 3.43 -16.12
N TRP A 11 -19.73 2.10 -16.30
CA TRP A 11 -18.63 1.43 -16.99
C TRP A 11 -18.45 1.89 -18.45
N ALA A 12 -19.53 2.28 -19.12
CA ALA A 12 -19.50 2.72 -20.52
C ALA A 12 -19.11 4.21 -20.69
N ARG A 13 -19.33 5.06 -19.68
CA ARG A 13 -19.25 6.52 -19.84
C ARG A 13 -18.22 7.21 -18.96
N ASP A 14 -17.87 6.61 -17.83
CA ASP A 14 -16.92 7.22 -16.89
C ASP A 14 -15.49 6.95 -17.38
N GLU A 15 -14.71 8.02 -17.55
CA GLU A 15 -13.27 7.95 -17.90
C GLU A 15 -12.47 7.07 -16.93
N ARG A 16 -12.95 6.93 -15.70
CA ARG A 16 -12.34 6.02 -14.69
C ARG A 16 -12.23 4.59 -15.21
N TRP A 17 -13.15 4.16 -16.06
CA TRP A 17 -13.23 2.80 -16.56
C TRP A 17 -12.70 2.63 -18.00
N ALA A 18 -12.17 3.70 -18.58
CA ALA A 18 -11.62 3.64 -19.94
C ALA A 18 -10.48 2.60 -20.01
N GLY A 19 -10.62 1.64 -20.94
CA GLY A 19 -9.64 0.57 -21.15
C GLY A 19 -9.67 -0.54 -20.09
N ILE A 20 -10.67 -0.58 -19.20
CA ILE A 20 -10.89 -1.67 -18.23
C ILE A 20 -11.91 -2.67 -18.77
N THR A 21 -11.50 -3.93 -18.86
CA THR A 21 -12.34 -5.05 -19.30
C THR A 21 -12.92 -5.80 -18.11
N ARG A 22 -14.22 -6.12 -18.22
CA ARG A 22 -14.95 -6.99 -17.28
C ARG A 22 -15.54 -8.17 -18.08
N PRO A 23 -15.07 -9.42 -17.88
CA PRO A 23 -15.62 -10.58 -18.57
C PRO A 23 -16.93 -11.08 -17.92
N TYR A 24 -17.59 -10.28 -17.10
CA TYR A 24 -18.88 -10.53 -16.47
C TYR A 24 -19.79 -9.31 -16.68
N ARG A 25 -21.08 -9.48 -16.41
CA ARG A 25 -22.11 -8.48 -16.63
C ARG A 25 -22.49 -7.77 -15.34
N ALA A 26 -23.10 -6.60 -15.45
CA ALA A 26 -23.62 -5.86 -14.29
C ALA A 26 -24.71 -6.65 -13.51
N ASP A 27 -25.52 -7.44 -14.22
CA ASP A 27 -26.49 -8.37 -13.60
C ASP A 27 -25.81 -9.43 -12.71
N ASP A 28 -24.62 -9.88 -13.07
CA ASP A 28 -23.86 -10.83 -12.24
C ASP A 28 -23.40 -10.16 -10.93
N VAL A 29 -22.97 -8.90 -11.01
CA VAL A 29 -22.62 -8.11 -9.83
C VAL A 29 -23.82 -7.91 -8.92
N GLU A 30 -24.96 -7.49 -9.46
CA GLU A 30 -26.19 -7.27 -8.71
C GLU A 30 -26.65 -8.56 -8.01
N ARG A 31 -26.59 -9.71 -8.72
CA ARG A 31 -26.97 -11.02 -8.16
C ARG A 31 -26.07 -11.47 -7.00
N LEU A 32 -24.78 -11.07 -7.01
CA LEU A 32 -23.80 -11.43 -5.97
C LEU A 32 -23.85 -10.49 -4.76
N ARG A 33 -24.52 -9.36 -4.86
CA ARG A 33 -24.70 -8.42 -3.74
C ARG A 33 -25.66 -8.99 -2.71
N GLY A 34 -25.39 -8.67 -1.44
CA GLY A 34 -26.35 -8.96 -0.35
C GLY A 34 -27.58 -8.06 -0.42
N THR A 35 -28.62 -8.41 0.33
CA THR A 35 -29.88 -7.64 0.39
C THR A 35 -29.76 -6.32 1.13
N LEU A 36 -28.76 -6.20 2.03
CA LEU A 36 -28.47 -4.97 2.77
C LEU A 36 -27.28 -4.24 2.15
N PRO A 37 -27.40 -2.94 1.77
CA PRO A 37 -26.28 -2.15 1.31
C PRO A 37 -25.31 -1.87 2.46
N ILE A 38 -24.06 -2.33 2.29
CA ILE A 38 -22.98 -1.98 3.20
C ILE A 38 -22.24 -0.76 2.61
N GLN A 39 -21.95 0.23 3.44
CA GLN A 39 -21.19 1.42 3.05
C GLN A 39 -19.74 1.30 3.53
N TYR A 40 -18.83 1.31 2.58
CA TYR A 40 -17.38 1.26 2.82
C TYR A 40 -16.81 2.68 2.70
N THR A 41 -17.23 3.59 3.58
CA THR A 41 -16.97 5.03 3.49
C THR A 41 -15.46 5.34 3.34
N LEU A 42 -14.62 4.74 4.18
CA LEU A 42 -13.17 4.98 4.14
C LEU A 42 -12.55 4.50 2.82
N ALA A 43 -12.93 3.31 2.36
CA ALA A 43 -12.42 2.78 1.09
C ALA A 43 -12.90 3.61 -0.11
N SER A 44 -14.17 4.00 -0.14
CA SER A 44 -14.74 4.81 -1.22
C SER A 44 -14.10 6.20 -1.28
N HIS A 45 -13.95 6.86 -0.12
CA HIS A 45 -13.26 8.15 -0.02
C HIS A 45 -11.80 8.02 -0.47
N GLY A 46 -11.08 7.03 0.08
CA GLY A 46 -9.69 6.78 -0.26
C GLY A 46 -9.48 6.47 -1.75
N ALA A 47 -10.34 5.63 -2.36
CA ALA A 47 -10.23 5.28 -3.78
C ALA A 47 -10.45 6.52 -4.69
N ALA A 48 -11.46 7.33 -4.40
CA ALA A 48 -11.71 8.58 -5.12
C ALA A 48 -10.52 9.56 -4.98
N ARG A 49 -10.00 9.71 -3.75
CA ARG A 49 -8.85 10.57 -3.47
C ARG A 49 -7.57 10.08 -4.15
N LEU A 50 -7.30 8.77 -4.13
CA LEU A 50 -6.15 8.19 -4.82
C LEU A 50 -6.23 8.43 -6.32
N TRP A 51 -7.40 8.18 -6.92
CA TRP A 51 -7.61 8.43 -8.35
C TRP A 51 -7.36 9.88 -8.72
N GLN A 52 -7.86 10.83 -7.91
CA GLN A 52 -7.61 12.26 -8.11
C GLN A 52 -6.12 12.60 -8.03
N LEU A 53 -5.41 12.13 -6.98
CA LEU A 53 -3.98 12.37 -6.82
C LEU A 53 -3.15 11.86 -8.00
N LEU A 54 -3.46 10.67 -8.50
CA LEU A 54 -2.75 10.06 -9.63
C LEU A 54 -2.96 10.83 -10.95
N ARG A 55 -4.06 11.56 -11.09
CA ARG A 55 -4.34 12.42 -12.26
C ARG A 55 -3.68 13.80 -12.14
N ASP A 56 -3.81 14.41 -10.97
CA ASP A 56 -3.50 15.81 -10.77
C ASP A 56 -2.02 16.04 -10.43
N GLU A 57 -1.39 15.11 -9.69
CA GLU A 57 0.01 15.25 -9.29
C GLU A 57 0.98 14.74 -10.38
N PRO A 58 2.17 15.30 -10.48
CA PRO A 58 3.23 14.74 -11.34
C PRO A 58 3.50 13.28 -11.01
N TYR A 59 3.58 12.95 -9.74
CA TYR A 59 3.62 11.61 -9.14
C TYR A 59 3.26 11.68 -7.66
N VAL A 60 2.84 10.56 -7.10
CA VAL A 60 2.55 10.40 -5.67
C VAL A 60 3.66 9.56 -5.06
N ALA A 61 4.51 10.20 -4.25
CA ALA A 61 5.57 9.53 -3.51
C ALA A 61 5.06 9.17 -2.11
N VAL A 62 5.25 7.92 -1.70
CA VAL A 62 4.75 7.43 -0.41
C VAL A 62 5.79 6.61 0.34
N LEU A 63 5.66 6.62 1.64
CA LEU A 63 6.35 5.72 2.54
C LEU A 63 5.41 4.61 3.02
N SER A 64 5.94 3.67 3.77
CA SER A 64 5.17 2.58 4.33
C SER A 64 5.18 2.62 5.85
N ALA A 65 4.01 2.51 6.47
CA ALA A 65 3.83 2.46 7.91
C ALA A 65 3.61 1.03 8.43
N VAL A 66 4.12 0.72 9.62
CA VAL A 66 3.91 -0.52 10.38
C VAL A 66 2.95 -0.30 11.54
N THR A 67 2.83 0.95 12.00
CA THR A 67 1.99 1.34 13.14
C THR A 67 1.10 2.52 12.78
N GLY A 68 -0.02 2.66 13.50
CA GLY A 68 -0.90 3.81 13.35
C GLY A 68 -0.20 5.14 13.64
N ASN A 69 0.69 5.17 14.64
CA ASN A 69 1.43 6.39 14.97
C ASN A 69 2.42 6.80 13.87
N GLN A 70 3.08 5.84 13.21
CA GLN A 70 3.91 6.16 12.04
C GLN A 70 3.05 6.79 10.93
N ALA A 71 1.86 6.22 10.66
CA ALA A 71 0.95 6.77 9.67
C ALA A 71 0.51 8.20 10.00
N VAL A 72 0.19 8.49 11.25
CA VAL A 72 -0.13 9.86 11.71
C VAL A 72 1.05 10.80 11.45
N GLN A 73 2.29 10.37 11.72
CA GLN A 73 3.47 11.19 11.45
C GLN A 73 3.72 11.40 9.95
N GLU A 74 3.50 10.38 9.12
CA GLU A 74 3.62 10.49 7.66
C GLU A 74 2.64 11.53 7.09
N VAL A 75 1.38 11.49 7.52
CA VAL A 75 0.35 12.45 7.11
C VAL A 75 0.67 13.85 7.60
N ARG A 76 1.06 13.99 8.87
CA ARG A 76 1.45 15.27 9.45
C ARG A 76 2.66 15.90 8.74
N ALA A 77 3.61 15.08 8.33
CA ALA A 77 4.75 15.51 7.52
C ALA A 77 4.39 15.87 6.06
N GLY A 78 3.12 15.74 5.66
CA GLY A 78 2.62 16.17 4.36
C GLY A 78 2.58 15.08 3.28
N LEU A 79 2.76 13.80 3.63
CA LEU A 79 2.56 12.72 2.66
C LEU A 79 1.06 12.55 2.36
N LYS A 80 0.75 12.38 1.07
CA LYS A 80 -0.63 12.38 0.55
C LYS A 80 -1.24 10.99 0.43
N ALA A 81 -0.48 9.94 0.67
CA ALA A 81 -0.90 8.54 0.67
C ALA A 81 0.10 7.69 1.47
N ILE A 82 -0.30 6.48 1.86
CA ILE A 82 0.52 5.53 2.62
C ILE A 82 0.49 4.18 1.93
N TYR A 83 1.63 3.49 1.91
CA TYR A 83 1.74 2.12 1.43
C TYR A 83 1.72 1.12 2.60
N ILE A 84 0.94 0.05 2.47
CA ILE A 84 0.84 -1.04 3.45
C ILE A 84 1.54 -2.27 2.88
N SER A 85 2.76 -2.49 3.35
CA SER A 85 3.66 -3.52 2.84
C SER A 85 3.38 -4.89 3.46
N GLY A 86 3.16 -5.92 2.63
CA GLY A 86 3.09 -7.32 3.07
C GLY A 86 4.39 -7.78 3.71
N TRP A 87 5.54 -7.35 3.21
CA TRP A 87 6.84 -7.63 3.82
C TRP A 87 6.91 -7.13 5.28
N GLN A 88 6.49 -5.89 5.53
CA GLN A 88 6.47 -5.32 6.89
C GLN A 88 5.47 -6.05 7.79
N VAL A 89 4.33 -6.45 7.23
CA VAL A 89 3.34 -7.27 7.94
C VAL A 89 3.93 -8.63 8.30
N ALA A 90 4.60 -9.32 7.38
CA ALA A 90 5.30 -10.56 7.67
C ALA A 90 6.30 -10.40 8.81
N ALA A 91 7.11 -9.33 8.78
CA ALA A 91 8.18 -9.12 9.73
C ALA A 91 7.70 -8.80 11.16
N ASP A 92 6.63 -7.99 11.33
CA ASP A 92 6.32 -7.44 12.67
C ASP A 92 4.83 -7.13 12.96
N ALA A 93 3.93 -7.23 11.99
CA ALA A 93 2.55 -6.78 12.17
C ALA A 93 1.49 -7.85 11.81
N ASN A 94 1.86 -9.12 11.72
CA ASN A 94 0.94 -10.19 11.32
C ASN A 94 0.13 -10.74 12.49
N CYS A 95 -1.03 -11.33 12.18
CA CYS A 95 -1.95 -11.91 13.15
C CYS A 95 -1.43 -13.20 13.80
N ALA A 96 -0.40 -13.84 13.26
CA ALA A 96 0.28 -14.97 13.89
C ALA A 96 1.22 -14.55 15.04
N GLN A 97 1.44 -13.22 15.21
CA GLN A 97 2.23 -12.63 16.30
C GLN A 97 3.69 -13.13 16.33
N THR A 98 4.27 -13.37 15.16
CA THR A 98 5.65 -13.84 15.03
C THR A 98 6.36 -13.15 13.87
N MET A 99 7.67 -13.29 13.82
CA MET A 99 8.50 -12.73 12.76
C MET A 99 8.65 -13.75 11.62
N TYR A 100 8.16 -13.40 10.43
CA TYR A 100 8.29 -14.20 9.23
C TYR A 100 9.08 -13.50 8.12
N PRO A 101 9.76 -14.25 7.26
CA PRO A 101 10.19 -13.72 5.97
C PRO A 101 8.95 -13.48 5.08
N ASP A 102 9.12 -12.62 4.07
CA ASP A 102 8.08 -12.33 3.07
C ASP A 102 7.88 -13.51 2.10
N GLN A 103 7.15 -14.51 2.56
CA GLN A 103 6.82 -15.76 1.85
C GLN A 103 5.37 -16.20 2.06
N SER A 104 4.47 -15.26 2.35
CA SER A 104 3.04 -15.51 2.61
C SER A 104 2.78 -16.55 3.71
N LEU A 105 3.62 -16.56 4.76
CA LEU A 105 3.48 -17.48 5.89
C LEU A 105 2.47 -17.00 6.94
N TYR A 106 2.10 -15.74 6.90
CA TYR A 106 1.17 -15.12 7.83
C TYR A 106 -0.30 -15.29 7.38
N PRO A 107 -1.28 -15.19 8.29
CA PRO A 107 -2.69 -15.25 7.95
C PRO A 107 -3.10 -14.13 6.98
N SER A 108 -3.94 -14.45 6.00
CA SER A 108 -4.35 -13.54 4.92
C SER A 108 -5.09 -12.28 5.40
N ASP A 109 -5.65 -12.29 6.60
CA ASP A 109 -6.31 -11.14 7.23
C ASP A 109 -5.32 -10.15 7.90
N SER A 110 -4.02 -10.45 7.92
CA SER A 110 -3.03 -9.65 8.64
C SER A 110 -2.89 -8.25 8.03
N VAL A 111 -2.82 -8.12 6.70
CA VAL A 111 -2.78 -6.81 6.02
C VAL A 111 -4.08 -6.04 6.24
N PRO A 112 -5.30 -6.61 6.04
CA PRO A 112 -6.55 -5.95 6.42
C PRO A 112 -6.59 -5.44 7.87
N ASN A 113 -6.09 -6.22 8.83
CA ASN A 113 -6.04 -5.82 10.24
C ASN A 113 -5.08 -4.63 10.48
N LEU A 114 -3.95 -4.57 9.77
CA LEU A 114 -3.06 -3.41 9.85
C LEU A 114 -3.72 -2.17 9.23
N ILE A 115 -4.42 -2.31 8.10
CA ILE A 115 -5.20 -1.21 7.50
C ILE A 115 -6.19 -0.65 8.51
N CYS A 116 -6.99 -1.51 9.16
CA CYS A 116 -7.93 -1.10 10.21
C CYS A 116 -7.24 -0.33 11.35
N ARG A 117 -6.09 -0.80 11.82
CA ARG A 117 -5.31 -0.13 12.87
C ARG A 117 -4.87 1.26 12.45
N ILE A 118 -4.36 1.40 11.23
CA ILE A 118 -3.91 2.68 10.68
C ILE A 118 -5.08 3.62 10.47
N GLN A 119 -6.18 3.17 9.85
CA GLN A 119 -7.39 3.97 9.67
C GLN A 119 -7.95 4.46 11.01
N ASN A 120 -7.94 3.63 12.06
CA ASN A 120 -8.40 4.03 13.39
C ASN A 120 -7.48 5.09 14.03
N ALA A 121 -6.17 5.03 13.80
CA ALA A 121 -5.23 6.06 14.29
C ALA A 121 -5.44 7.40 13.55
N LEU A 122 -5.56 7.37 12.23
CA LEU A 122 -5.84 8.56 11.43
C LEU A 122 -7.19 9.19 11.79
N ARG A 123 -8.22 8.36 11.98
CA ARG A 123 -9.53 8.83 12.44
C ARG A 123 -9.45 9.47 13.82
N ARG A 124 -8.67 8.91 14.76
CA ARG A 124 -8.47 9.52 16.08
C ARG A 124 -7.74 10.86 15.98
N ALA A 125 -6.75 10.98 15.11
CA ALA A 125 -6.08 12.25 14.84
C ALA A 125 -7.08 13.29 14.29
N ASP A 126 -7.92 12.91 13.33
CA ASP A 126 -8.97 13.76 12.79
C ASP A 126 -9.96 14.23 13.88
N GLU A 127 -10.46 13.31 14.72
CA GLU A 127 -11.39 13.62 15.82
C GLU A 127 -10.79 14.63 16.82
N ILE A 128 -9.52 14.49 17.17
CA ILE A 128 -8.80 15.40 18.08
C ILE A 128 -8.66 16.79 17.46
N HIS A 129 -8.20 16.86 16.20
CA HIS A 129 -8.00 18.13 15.50
C HIS A 129 -9.31 18.83 15.20
N HIS A 130 -10.33 18.09 14.77
CA HIS A 130 -11.66 18.62 14.51
C HIS A 130 -12.28 19.24 15.78
N MET A 131 -12.19 18.55 16.92
CA MET A 131 -12.65 19.07 18.22
C MET A 131 -11.97 20.39 18.58
N ASN A 132 -10.69 20.52 18.28
CA ASN A 132 -9.90 21.73 18.54
C ASN A 132 -10.11 22.83 17.49
N GLY A 133 -10.96 22.61 16.48
CA GLY A 133 -11.20 23.56 15.38
C GLY A 133 -10.04 23.64 14.38
N ASP A 134 -9.13 22.69 14.40
CA ASP A 134 -8.04 22.57 13.42
C ASP A 134 -8.46 21.66 12.28
N HIS A 135 -8.47 22.21 11.07
CA HIS A 135 -8.86 21.54 9.83
C HIS A 135 -7.75 21.64 8.77
N ALA A 136 -6.52 21.91 9.18
CA ALA A 136 -5.41 22.16 8.24
C ALA A 136 -4.94 20.88 7.53
N ILE A 137 -5.13 19.72 8.16
CA ILE A 137 -4.66 18.42 7.65
C ILE A 137 -5.85 17.55 7.24
N ASP A 138 -5.79 17.00 6.03
CA ASP A 138 -6.66 15.91 5.58
C ASP A 138 -6.08 14.59 6.08
N TRP A 139 -6.64 14.06 7.15
CA TRP A 139 -6.16 12.82 7.80
C TRP A 139 -6.56 11.55 7.03
N TYR A 140 -7.61 11.61 6.19
CA TYR A 140 -8.11 10.45 5.48
C TYR A 140 -7.39 10.20 4.14
N VAL A 141 -6.04 10.15 4.22
CA VAL A 141 -5.23 9.84 3.04
C VAL A 141 -5.46 8.41 2.55
N PRO A 142 -5.37 8.16 1.22
CA PRO A 142 -5.56 6.84 0.66
C PRO A 142 -4.46 5.85 1.10
N LEU A 143 -4.88 4.62 1.46
CA LEU A 143 -4.00 3.49 1.76
C LEU A 143 -3.94 2.53 0.56
N VAL A 144 -2.74 2.23 0.09
CA VAL A 144 -2.50 1.23 -0.97
C VAL A 144 -1.85 0.00 -0.37
N ALA A 145 -2.46 -1.16 -0.55
CA ALA A 145 -2.16 -2.37 0.21
C ALA A 145 -1.66 -3.54 -0.65
N ASP A 146 -0.81 -4.33 -0.03
CA ASP A 146 -0.23 -5.57 -0.55
C ASP A 146 -1.19 -6.75 -0.31
N ALA A 147 -1.65 -7.41 -1.38
CA ALA A 147 -2.41 -8.65 -1.32
C ALA A 147 -1.58 -9.89 -1.69
N GLU A 148 -0.25 -9.75 -1.77
CA GLU A 148 0.64 -10.84 -2.10
C GLU A 148 0.24 -11.50 -3.45
N ALA A 149 0.38 -12.81 -3.57
CA ALA A 149 -0.15 -13.58 -4.71
C ALA A 149 -1.63 -14.00 -4.52
N GLY A 150 -2.36 -13.36 -3.57
CA GLY A 150 -3.76 -13.63 -3.29
C GLY A 150 -4.02 -14.78 -2.30
N PHE A 151 -2.99 -15.31 -1.63
CA PHE A 151 -3.07 -16.41 -0.64
C PHE A 151 -3.78 -17.67 -1.14
N GLY A 152 -3.83 -17.91 -2.43
CA GLY A 152 -4.45 -19.07 -3.03
C GLY A 152 -4.93 -18.82 -4.46
N GLY A 153 -6.10 -19.38 -4.77
CA GLY A 153 -6.74 -19.27 -6.09
C GLY A 153 -7.66 -18.05 -6.22
N VAL A 154 -8.53 -18.13 -7.23
CA VAL A 154 -9.47 -17.07 -7.62
C VAL A 154 -10.41 -16.67 -6.47
N LEU A 155 -10.94 -17.64 -5.73
CA LEU A 155 -11.86 -17.36 -4.60
C LEU A 155 -11.15 -16.70 -3.42
N ASN A 156 -9.88 -17.07 -3.16
CA ASN A 156 -9.08 -16.40 -2.14
C ASN A 156 -8.84 -14.93 -2.50
N ALA A 157 -8.48 -14.65 -3.76
CA ALA A 157 -8.28 -13.28 -4.25
C ALA A 157 -9.57 -12.44 -4.14
N TYR A 158 -10.73 -13.03 -4.46
CA TYR A 158 -12.05 -12.39 -4.31
C TYR A 158 -12.34 -12.00 -2.84
N GLU A 159 -12.23 -12.94 -1.92
CA GLU A 159 -12.53 -12.69 -0.50
C GLU A 159 -11.48 -11.77 0.15
N LEU A 160 -10.19 -11.90 -0.22
CA LEU A 160 -9.15 -11.00 0.27
C LEU A 160 -9.41 -9.55 -0.17
N MET A 161 -9.81 -9.34 -1.43
CA MET A 161 -10.16 -7.99 -1.90
C MET A 161 -11.33 -7.39 -1.11
N LYS A 162 -12.36 -8.17 -0.77
CA LYS A 162 -13.45 -7.73 0.10
C LYS A 162 -12.97 -7.35 1.50
N LEU A 163 -12.07 -8.14 2.08
CA LEU A 163 -11.47 -7.82 3.38
C LEU A 163 -10.66 -6.51 3.33
N MET A 164 -9.86 -6.30 2.28
CA MET A 164 -9.11 -5.06 2.06
C MET A 164 -10.05 -3.85 1.96
N ILE A 165 -11.12 -3.95 1.18
CA ILE A 165 -12.14 -2.91 1.04
C ILE A 165 -12.83 -2.66 2.39
N GLY A 166 -13.23 -3.71 3.10
CA GLY A 166 -13.84 -3.62 4.42
C GLY A 166 -12.96 -2.91 5.44
N ALA A 167 -11.65 -3.08 5.32
CA ALA A 167 -10.65 -2.41 6.17
C ALA A 167 -10.39 -0.94 5.78
N GLY A 168 -10.78 -0.51 4.56
CA GLY A 168 -10.61 0.87 4.09
C GLY A 168 -9.48 1.06 3.08
N ALA A 169 -9.03 0.02 2.36
CA ALA A 169 -8.04 0.15 1.30
C ALA A 169 -8.56 0.95 0.11
N ALA A 170 -7.77 1.91 -0.36
CA ALA A 170 -8.03 2.73 -1.55
C ALA A 170 -7.53 2.06 -2.84
N GLY A 171 -6.44 1.32 -2.74
CA GLY A 171 -5.85 0.55 -3.82
C GLY A 171 -5.26 -0.76 -3.28
N VAL A 172 -5.23 -1.78 -4.11
CA VAL A 172 -4.72 -3.12 -3.76
C VAL A 172 -3.93 -3.67 -4.93
N HIS A 173 -2.73 -4.19 -4.66
CA HIS A 173 -1.99 -4.91 -5.67
C HIS A 173 -1.96 -6.42 -5.41
N PHE A 174 -1.95 -7.17 -6.51
CA PHE A 174 -1.71 -8.61 -6.55
C PHE A 174 -0.51 -8.88 -7.45
N GLU A 175 0.20 -9.99 -7.20
CA GLU A 175 1.34 -10.41 -8.00
C GLU A 175 1.15 -11.78 -8.65
N ASP A 176 1.83 -12.03 -9.77
CA ASP A 176 1.67 -13.21 -10.62
C ASP A 176 2.47 -14.44 -10.16
N GLN A 177 2.86 -14.48 -8.88
CA GLN A 177 3.54 -15.64 -8.30
C GLN A 177 2.56 -16.75 -7.87
N LEU A 178 3.07 -17.98 -7.79
CA LEU A 178 2.38 -19.10 -7.17
C LEU A 178 2.32 -18.89 -5.65
N SER A 179 1.12 -18.74 -5.09
CA SER A 179 0.91 -18.40 -3.69
C SER A 179 1.60 -19.36 -2.71
N SER A 180 1.61 -20.67 -3.01
CA SER A 180 2.16 -21.71 -2.09
C SER A 180 3.70 -21.67 -1.95
N VAL A 181 4.40 -21.01 -2.87
CA VAL A 181 5.86 -20.87 -2.85
C VAL A 181 6.31 -19.43 -3.11
N LYS A 182 5.45 -18.47 -2.82
CA LYS A 182 5.69 -17.04 -2.99
C LYS A 182 7.00 -16.62 -2.32
N LYS A 183 7.72 -15.72 -2.97
CA LYS A 183 8.95 -15.09 -2.49
C LYS A 183 8.86 -13.57 -2.60
N CYS A 184 9.54 -12.86 -1.72
CA CYS A 184 9.80 -11.43 -1.92
C CYS A 184 10.41 -11.18 -3.31
N GLY A 185 10.05 -10.09 -3.94
CA GLY A 185 10.49 -9.75 -5.29
C GLY A 185 12.02 -9.78 -5.51
N HIS A 186 12.79 -9.60 -4.44
CA HIS A 186 14.26 -9.58 -4.45
C HIS A 186 14.90 -10.92 -4.03
N LEU A 187 14.09 -11.95 -3.78
CA LEU A 187 14.57 -13.31 -3.51
C LEU A 187 14.60 -14.16 -4.78
N GLY A 188 15.44 -15.17 -4.78
CA GLY A 188 15.46 -16.19 -5.83
C GLY A 188 14.34 -17.22 -5.69
N GLY A 189 14.20 -18.12 -6.69
CA GLY A 189 13.25 -19.22 -6.63
C GLY A 189 11.79 -18.84 -6.81
N LYS A 190 11.51 -17.69 -7.41
CA LYS A 190 10.15 -17.26 -7.74
C LYS A 190 9.54 -18.13 -8.83
N VAL A 191 8.30 -18.57 -8.61
CA VAL A 191 7.51 -19.36 -9.54
C VAL A 191 6.30 -18.54 -9.98
N LEU A 192 6.16 -18.28 -11.27
CA LEU A 192 5.00 -17.60 -11.84
C LEU A 192 3.85 -18.59 -12.06
N VAL A 193 2.63 -18.09 -12.00
CA VAL A 193 1.45 -18.78 -12.55
C VAL A 193 1.30 -18.39 -14.04
N PRO A 194 0.55 -19.17 -14.87
CA PRO A 194 0.23 -18.76 -16.23
C PRO A 194 -0.40 -17.36 -16.27
N THR A 195 -0.12 -16.60 -17.31
CA THR A 195 -0.65 -15.24 -17.52
C THR A 195 -2.18 -15.21 -17.39
N SER A 196 -2.89 -16.17 -18.00
CA SER A 196 -4.35 -16.28 -17.94
C SER A 196 -4.86 -16.60 -16.52
N GLU A 197 -4.12 -17.38 -15.72
CA GLU A 197 -4.49 -17.63 -14.33
C GLU A 197 -4.42 -16.34 -13.50
N PHE A 198 -3.39 -15.54 -13.67
CA PHE A 198 -3.29 -14.28 -12.96
C PHE A 198 -4.37 -13.27 -13.41
N ILE A 199 -4.71 -13.24 -14.71
CA ILE A 199 -5.83 -12.45 -15.23
C ILE A 199 -7.15 -12.85 -14.54
N THR A 200 -7.39 -14.13 -14.26
CA THR A 200 -8.60 -14.56 -13.56
C THR A 200 -8.58 -14.12 -12.07
N LYS A 201 -7.43 -14.05 -11.43
CA LYS A 201 -7.30 -13.48 -10.07
C LYS A 201 -7.59 -11.97 -10.07
N LEU A 202 -7.04 -11.22 -11.04
CA LEU A 202 -7.34 -9.79 -11.21
C LEU A 202 -8.84 -9.55 -11.48
N THR A 203 -9.44 -10.39 -12.32
CA THR A 203 -10.89 -10.36 -12.59
C THR A 203 -11.71 -10.61 -11.34
N ALA A 204 -11.31 -11.56 -10.50
CA ALA A 204 -11.98 -11.85 -9.23
C ALA A 204 -11.87 -10.67 -8.25
N ALA A 205 -10.69 -10.05 -8.14
CA ALA A 205 -10.49 -8.86 -7.32
C ALA A 205 -11.34 -7.67 -7.82
N ARG A 206 -11.42 -7.46 -9.14
CA ARG A 206 -12.30 -6.44 -9.75
C ARG A 206 -13.78 -6.73 -9.47
N LEU A 207 -14.21 -7.98 -9.63
CA LEU A 207 -15.58 -8.39 -9.31
C LEU A 207 -15.91 -8.13 -7.83
N ALA A 208 -14.98 -8.41 -6.92
CA ALA A 208 -15.16 -8.13 -5.50
C ALA A 208 -15.36 -6.63 -5.23
N ALA A 209 -14.57 -5.77 -5.87
CA ALA A 209 -14.71 -4.31 -5.77
C ALA A 209 -16.07 -3.84 -6.31
N ASP A 210 -16.48 -4.32 -7.48
CA ASP A 210 -17.78 -3.98 -8.09
C ASP A 210 -18.95 -4.48 -7.21
N VAL A 211 -18.85 -5.67 -6.61
CA VAL A 211 -19.86 -6.20 -5.66
C VAL A 211 -19.92 -5.35 -4.40
N CYS A 212 -18.78 -4.94 -3.84
CA CYS A 212 -18.74 -4.02 -2.71
C CYS A 212 -19.22 -2.61 -3.07
N GLY A 213 -19.24 -2.25 -4.36
CA GLY A 213 -19.62 -0.91 -4.83
C GLY A 213 -18.57 0.15 -4.51
N VAL A 214 -17.29 -0.24 -4.55
CA VAL A 214 -16.15 0.65 -4.29
C VAL A 214 -15.20 0.62 -5.48
N ASP A 215 -14.83 1.78 -5.99
CA ASP A 215 -13.93 1.95 -7.13
C ASP A 215 -12.45 1.77 -6.74
N THR A 216 -12.16 0.76 -5.90
CA THR A 216 -10.82 0.45 -5.43
C THR A 216 -9.87 0.25 -6.61
N LEU A 217 -8.71 0.92 -6.57
CA LEU A 217 -7.71 0.79 -7.61
C LEU A 217 -7.06 -0.59 -7.54
N LEU A 218 -7.05 -1.29 -8.65
CA LEU A 218 -6.41 -2.60 -8.80
C LEU A 218 -5.08 -2.45 -9.52
N ILE A 219 -4.01 -2.91 -8.89
CA ILE A 219 -2.65 -2.85 -9.41
C ILE A 219 -2.19 -4.26 -9.71
N ALA A 220 -1.76 -4.50 -10.94
CA ALA A 220 -1.18 -5.78 -11.36
C ALA A 220 0.34 -5.71 -11.30
N ARG A 221 0.94 -6.51 -10.43
CA ARG A 221 2.39 -6.68 -10.32
C ARG A 221 2.84 -7.91 -11.09
N THR A 222 3.93 -7.79 -11.83
CA THR A 222 4.62 -8.94 -12.40
C THR A 222 6.04 -9.07 -11.86
N ASP A 223 6.42 -10.27 -11.50
CA ASP A 223 7.77 -10.66 -11.08
C ASP A 223 8.60 -11.28 -12.21
N ALA A 224 8.09 -11.29 -13.45
CA ALA A 224 8.72 -11.94 -14.60
C ALA A 224 10.09 -11.33 -14.99
N ASN A 225 10.42 -10.16 -14.47
CA ASN A 225 11.75 -9.55 -14.68
C ASN A 225 12.90 -10.36 -14.03
N SER A 226 12.60 -11.21 -13.04
CA SER A 226 13.59 -12.01 -12.33
C SER A 226 13.08 -13.39 -11.85
N ALA A 227 11.91 -13.84 -12.34
CA ALA A 227 11.38 -15.16 -12.03
C ALA A 227 11.83 -16.17 -13.08
N GLY A 228 12.50 -17.24 -12.65
CA GLY A 228 13.02 -18.28 -13.54
C GLY A 228 12.13 -19.51 -13.71
N LEU A 229 10.95 -19.57 -13.04
CA LEU A 229 10.09 -20.76 -13.03
C LEU A 229 8.64 -20.38 -13.32
N LEU A 230 7.90 -21.33 -13.91
CA LEU A 230 6.48 -21.20 -14.29
C LEU A 230 5.75 -22.54 -14.04
N THR A 231 4.52 -22.46 -13.54
CA THR A 231 3.74 -23.67 -13.20
C THR A 231 3.21 -24.42 -14.44
N GLY A 232 2.92 -23.74 -15.55
CA GLY A 232 2.34 -24.34 -16.74
C GLY A 232 2.58 -23.52 -18.00
N ASP A 233 2.74 -24.18 -19.15
CA ASP A 233 2.98 -23.60 -20.47
C ASP A 233 1.71 -23.54 -21.34
N ILE A 234 0.55 -23.57 -20.72
CA ILE A 234 -0.74 -23.59 -21.43
C ILE A 234 -1.02 -22.29 -22.18
N ASP A 235 -0.42 -21.19 -21.70
CA ASP A 235 -0.67 -19.85 -22.20
C ASP A 235 0.30 -19.47 -23.33
N GLU A 236 -0.22 -18.93 -24.42
CA GLU A 236 0.60 -18.48 -25.56
C GLU A 236 1.52 -17.31 -25.19
N TYR A 237 1.12 -16.48 -24.22
CA TYR A 237 1.96 -15.38 -23.73
C TYR A 237 3.24 -15.89 -23.05
N ASP A 238 3.19 -17.08 -22.46
CA ASP A 238 4.26 -17.64 -21.64
C ASP A 238 5.16 -18.61 -22.41
N ARG A 239 4.61 -19.37 -23.40
CA ARG A 239 5.33 -20.44 -24.12
C ARG A 239 6.67 -20.01 -24.69
N ARG A 240 6.74 -18.82 -25.25
CA ARG A 240 7.97 -18.31 -25.91
C ARG A 240 9.12 -18.07 -24.91
N TRP A 241 8.80 -17.99 -23.62
CA TRP A 241 9.77 -17.80 -22.57
C TRP A 241 10.26 -19.13 -21.99
N CYS A 242 9.56 -20.24 -22.22
CA CYS A 242 9.96 -21.57 -21.77
C CYS A 242 11.23 -22.02 -22.49
N THR A 243 12.20 -22.57 -21.73
CA THR A 243 13.48 -23.09 -22.26
C THR A 243 13.36 -24.52 -22.79
N GLY A 244 12.31 -25.24 -22.41
CA GLY A 244 12.13 -26.68 -22.60
C GLY A 244 12.63 -27.52 -21.44
N GLU A 245 13.31 -26.93 -20.47
CA GLU A 245 13.79 -27.59 -19.26
C GLU A 245 12.75 -27.59 -18.14
N ARG A 246 12.90 -28.49 -17.18
CA ARG A 246 12.08 -28.60 -15.96
C ARG A 246 12.92 -28.55 -14.70
N SER A 247 12.38 -27.92 -13.64
CA SER A 247 12.95 -28.02 -12.30
C SER A 247 12.70 -29.41 -11.69
N PRO A 248 13.37 -29.76 -10.57
CA PRO A 248 13.12 -31.01 -9.84
C PRO A 248 11.66 -31.18 -9.42
N GLU A 249 10.96 -30.10 -9.12
CA GLU A 249 9.53 -30.09 -8.77
C GLU A 249 8.61 -30.18 -10.00
N GLY A 250 9.16 -30.11 -11.20
CA GLY A 250 8.43 -30.21 -12.46
C GLY A 250 7.97 -28.84 -13.03
N PHE A 251 8.34 -27.71 -12.42
CA PHE A 251 8.08 -26.39 -13.00
C PHE A 251 8.85 -26.19 -14.31
N PHE A 252 8.26 -25.44 -15.23
CA PHE A 252 8.96 -25.02 -16.44
C PHE A 252 10.04 -24.00 -16.11
N VAL A 253 11.23 -24.21 -16.64
CA VAL A 253 12.29 -23.19 -16.58
C VAL A 253 12.02 -22.15 -17.65
N ILE A 254 11.98 -20.89 -17.29
CA ILE A 254 11.70 -19.78 -18.18
C ILE A 254 12.87 -18.78 -18.24
N LYS A 255 12.94 -18.03 -19.33
CA LYS A 255 13.79 -16.85 -19.47
C LYS A 255 13.10 -15.67 -18.81
N ASP A 256 13.78 -15.01 -17.92
CA ASP A 256 13.35 -13.80 -17.25
C ASP A 256 13.79 -12.52 -18.02
N GLY A 257 13.53 -11.38 -17.43
CA GLY A 257 13.96 -10.07 -17.89
C GLY A 257 12.81 -9.15 -18.31
N VAL A 258 13.14 -7.90 -18.59
CA VAL A 258 12.18 -6.84 -18.90
C VAL A 258 11.26 -7.19 -20.07
N GLY A 259 11.71 -7.96 -21.04
CA GLY A 259 10.89 -8.44 -22.16
C GLY A 259 9.75 -9.36 -21.71
N ALA A 260 10.01 -10.28 -20.77
CA ALA A 260 9.01 -11.15 -20.18
C ALA A 260 8.02 -10.34 -19.34
N ALA A 261 8.52 -9.40 -18.52
CA ALA A 261 7.69 -8.49 -17.73
C ALA A 261 6.76 -7.64 -18.63
N ILE A 262 7.26 -7.06 -19.71
CA ILE A 262 6.45 -6.31 -20.69
C ILE A 262 5.36 -7.17 -21.30
N ALA A 263 5.68 -8.41 -21.70
CA ALA A 263 4.71 -9.30 -22.32
C ALA A 263 3.52 -9.58 -21.39
N ARG A 264 3.81 -9.88 -20.14
CA ARG A 264 2.78 -10.12 -19.11
C ARG A 264 2.02 -8.85 -18.76
N ALA A 265 2.70 -7.73 -18.53
CA ALA A 265 2.07 -6.47 -18.19
C ALA A 265 1.09 -6.00 -19.28
N ARG A 266 1.40 -6.21 -20.58
CA ARG A 266 0.47 -5.95 -21.69
C ARG A 266 -0.80 -6.79 -21.58
N ALA A 267 -0.68 -8.07 -21.24
CA ALA A 267 -1.83 -8.94 -21.05
C ALA A 267 -2.67 -8.52 -19.84
N TYR A 268 -2.05 -7.95 -18.79
CA TYR A 268 -2.74 -7.50 -17.57
C TYR A 268 -3.38 -6.11 -17.71
N ALA A 269 -2.89 -5.28 -18.63
CA ALA A 269 -3.32 -3.89 -18.79
C ALA A 269 -4.84 -3.69 -18.91
N PRO A 270 -5.62 -4.54 -19.61
CA PRO A 270 -7.07 -4.39 -19.64
C PRO A 270 -7.80 -4.73 -18.32
N TYR A 271 -7.13 -5.39 -17.37
CA TYR A 271 -7.76 -5.92 -16.15
C TYR A 271 -7.36 -5.19 -14.89
N ALA A 272 -6.39 -4.27 -14.95
CA ALA A 272 -5.91 -3.49 -13.82
C ALA A 272 -5.87 -2.01 -14.14
N ASP A 273 -6.00 -1.17 -13.12
CA ASP A 273 -5.91 0.30 -13.26
C ASP A 273 -4.47 0.74 -13.46
N MET A 274 -3.55 0.05 -12.81
CA MET A 274 -2.13 0.37 -12.79
C MET A 274 -1.29 -0.89 -12.94
N LEU A 275 -0.12 -0.76 -13.56
CA LEU A 275 0.83 -1.85 -13.75
C LEU A 275 2.10 -1.58 -12.96
N TRP A 276 2.67 -2.65 -12.40
CA TRP A 276 3.94 -2.64 -11.72
C TRP A 276 4.77 -3.84 -12.15
N PHE A 277 6.00 -3.61 -12.59
CA PHE A 277 6.99 -4.68 -12.72
C PHE A 277 8.05 -4.54 -11.62
N GLU A 278 8.40 -5.64 -10.99
CA GLU A 278 9.43 -5.63 -9.94
C GLU A 278 10.82 -5.55 -10.57
N THR A 279 11.68 -4.67 -10.01
CA THR A 279 13.04 -4.43 -10.51
C THR A 279 14.08 -4.85 -9.48
N ALA A 280 15.31 -5.12 -9.92
CA ALA A 280 16.41 -5.57 -9.05
C ALA A 280 17.38 -4.44 -8.65
N LYS A 281 17.31 -3.30 -9.32
CA LYS A 281 18.17 -2.11 -9.12
C LYS A 281 17.47 -0.85 -9.60
N PRO A 282 17.91 0.35 -9.16
CA PRO A 282 17.34 1.61 -9.64
C PRO A 282 17.88 1.94 -11.05
N ASP A 283 17.20 1.46 -12.07
CA ASP A 283 17.61 1.60 -13.47
C ASP A 283 16.54 2.35 -14.30
N LEU A 284 16.80 3.64 -14.58
CA LEU A 284 15.89 4.46 -15.38
C LEU A 284 15.81 4.05 -16.86
N VAL A 285 16.81 3.33 -17.37
CA VAL A 285 16.81 2.83 -18.76
C VAL A 285 15.81 1.66 -18.85
N GLU A 286 15.89 0.71 -17.93
CA GLU A 286 14.94 -0.40 -17.83
C GLU A 286 13.52 0.11 -17.58
N ALA A 287 13.36 1.07 -16.66
CA ALA A 287 12.06 1.69 -16.38
C ALA A 287 11.47 2.37 -17.63
N ARG A 288 12.27 3.09 -18.40
CA ARG A 288 11.85 3.73 -19.65
C ARG A 288 11.44 2.70 -20.69
N GLN A 289 12.23 1.64 -20.87
CA GLN A 289 11.91 0.57 -21.81
C GLN A 289 10.55 -0.07 -21.52
N PHE A 290 10.26 -0.31 -20.24
CA PHE A 290 8.96 -0.85 -19.82
C PHE A 290 7.83 0.17 -20.10
N ALA A 291 7.98 1.41 -19.65
CA ALA A 291 6.96 2.44 -19.80
C ALA A 291 6.61 2.71 -21.28
N GLU A 292 7.61 2.89 -22.15
CA GLU A 292 7.41 3.10 -23.58
C GLU A 292 6.72 1.92 -24.25
N ALA A 293 7.07 0.69 -23.87
CA ALA A 293 6.44 -0.50 -24.40
C ALA A 293 4.96 -0.60 -24.02
N ILE A 294 4.61 -0.24 -22.78
CA ILE A 294 3.22 -0.24 -22.31
C ILE A 294 2.45 0.90 -22.97
N HIS A 295 2.95 2.12 -22.94
CA HIS A 295 2.23 3.30 -23.45
C HIS A 295 2.02 3.30 -24.96
N ARG A 296 2.80 2.52 -25.71
CA ARG A 296 2.58 2.32 -27.14
C ARG A 296 1.24 1.64 -27.44
N GLU A 297 0.80 0.71 -26.61
CA GLU A 297 -0.45 -0.03 -26.79
C GLU A 297 -1.57 0.49 -25.87
N TYR A 298 -1.20 1.00 -24.72
CA TYR A 298 -2.12 1.52 -23.71
C TYR A 298 -1.71 2.95 -23.29
N PRO A 299 -1.94 3.96 -24.16
CA PRO A 299 -1.57 5.35 -23.87
C PRO A 299 -2.17 5.83 -22.54
N GLY A 300 -1.33 6.42 -21.68
CA GLY A 300 -1.77 6.95 -20.38
C GLY A 300 -2.00 5.90 -19.28
N LYS A 301 -1.68 4.62 -19.52
CA LYS A 301 -1.76 3.58 -18.47
C LYS A 301 -0.89 3.94 -17.30
N LEU A 302 -1.49 3.97 -16.10
CA LEU A 302 -0.76 4.28 -14.87
C LEU A 302 0.27 3.20 -14.55
N LEU A 303 1.43 3.63 -14.08
CA LEU A 303 2.52 2.75 -13.66
C LEU A 303 2.87 3.01 -12.21
N ALA A 304 3.27 1.94 -11.49
CA ALA A 304 3.81 2.01 -10.14
C ALA A 304 5.28 1.58 -10.13
N TYR A 305 6.06 2.14 -9.20
CA TYR A 305 7.47 1.81 -9.03
C TYR A 305 7.82 1.61 -7.57
N ASN A 306 8.44 0.47 -7.26
CA ASN A 306 9.01 0.18 -5.96
C ASN A 306 10.40 0.80 -5.85
N CYS A 307 10.52 1.90 -5.10
CA CYS A 307 11.80 2.46 -4.67
C CYS A 307 12.39 1.60 -3.54
N SER A 308 12.76 0.38 -3.88
CA SER A 308 13.04 -0.66 -2.90
C SER A 308 14.23 -0.35 -1.99
N PRO A 309 14.12 -0.58 -0.67
CA PRO A 309 15.26 -0.55 0.24
C PRO A 309 16.24 -1.71 0.03
N SER A 310 15.90 -2.72 -0.78
CA SER A 310 16.83 -3.76 -1.22
C SER A 310 17.89 -3.24 -2.21
N PHE A 311 17.68 -2.06 -2.78
CA PHE A 311 18.69 -1.40 -3.60
C PHE A 311 19.73 -0.71 -2.72
N ASN A 312 21.01 -0.88 -3.05
CA ASN A 312 22.02 -0.01 -2.49
C ASN A 312 22.09 1.28 -3.34
N TRP A 313 21.22 2.23 -3.02
CA TRP A 313 20.98 3.44 -3.80
C TRP A 313 22.27 4.21 -4.13
N LYS A 314 23.11 4.49 -3.13
CA LYS A 314 24.35 5.25 -3.30
C LYS A 314 25.45 4.48 -4.05
N ARG A 315 25.31 3.17 -4.19
CA ARG A 315 26.20 2.36 -5.04
C ARG A 315 25.87 2.52 -6.53
N HIS A 316 24.63 2.81 -6.85
CA HIS A 316 24.13 2.88 -8.23
C HIS A 316 24.00 4.32 -8.75
N LEU A 317 23.68 5.28 -7.87
CA LEU A 317 23.34 6.64 -8.24
C LEU A 317 24.12 7.65 -7.40
N ASN A 318 24.56 8.74 -8.05
CA ASN A 318 25.14 9.90 -7.37
C ASN A 318 24.04 10.81 -6.81
N GLU A 319 24.41 11.82 -5.99
CA GLU A 319 23.44 12.71 -5.32
C GLU A 319 22.48 13.44 -6.29
N PRO A 320 22.93 14.03 -7.42
CA PRO A 320 22.01 14.63 -8.39
C PRO A 320 21.04 13.62 -9.01
N GLN A 321 21.49 12.41 -9.30
CA GLN A 321 20.65 11.33 -9.84
C GLN A 321 19.60 10.87 -8.80
N LEU A 322 20.00 10.73 -7.53
CA LEU A 322 19.09 10.42 -6.43
C LEU A 322 18.00 11.47 -6.29
N ALA A 323 18.39 12.75 -6.28
CA ALA A 323 17.46 13.87 -6.16
C ALA A 323 16.48 14.00 -7.34
N GLY A 324 16.87 13.53 -8.54
CA GLY A 324 16.05 13.56 -9.75
C GLY A 324 15.23 12.32 -10.01
N PHE A 325 15.55 11.19 -9.39
CA PHE A 325 15.08 9.84 -9.75
C PHE A 325 13.56 9.72 -9.84
N GLN A 326 12.87 10.13 -8.79
CA GLN A 326 11.40 10.04 -8.72
C GLN A 326 10.71 10.95 -9.74
N ARG A 327 11.27 12.14 -9.98
CA ARG A 327 10.75 13.08 -10.99
C ARG A 327 10.88 12.50 -12.40
N GLU A 328 12.00 11.85 -12.72
CA GLU A 328 12.20 11.19 -14.00
C GLU A 328 11.25 10.01 -14.19
N LEU A 329 11.03 9.20 -13.16
CA LEU A 329 10.02 8.13 -13.16
C LEU A 329 8.61 8.71 -13.40
N GLY A 330 8.25 9.80 -12.69
CA GLY A 330 6.96 10.47 -12.87
C GLY A 330 6.73 10.93 -14.31
N ALA A 331 7.76 11.49 -14.94
CA ALA A 331 7.71 11.90 -16.35
C ALA A 331 7.53 10.73 -17.34
N MET A 332 7.89 9.51 -16.94
CA MET A 332 7.65 8.28 -17.71
C MET A 332 6.27 7.65 -17.45
N GLY A 333 5.44 8.22 -16.55
CA GLY A 333 4.14 7.69 -16.19
C GLY A 333 4.08 6.80 -14.95
N TYR A 334 5.19 6.66 -14.22
CA TYR A 334 5.19 6.02 -12.90
C TYR A 334 4.57 6.96 -11.87
N LYS A 335 3.25 6.94 -11.81
CA LYS A 335 2.45 7.88 -11.03
C LYS A 335 2.41 7.55 -9.54
N PHE A 336 2.59 6.29 -9.17
CA PHE A 336 2.64 5.84 -7.78
C PHE A 336 4.02 5.26 -7.46
N GLN A 337 4.75 5.91 -6.55
CA GLN A 337 6.13 5.55 -6.22
C GLN A 337 6.26 5.39 -4.72
N PHE A 338 6.74 4.24 -4.27
CA PHE A 338 6.71 3.90 -2.84
C PHE A 338 8.00 3.24 -2.36
N VAL A 339 8.31 3.48 -1.09
CA VAL A 339 9.41 2.80 -0.38
C VAL A 339 8.80 1.72 0.50
N THR A 340 8.98 0.47 0.11
CA THR A 340 8.26 -0.67 0.71
C THR A 340 8.52 -0.91 2.18
N LEU A 341 9.71 -0.60 2.70
CA LEU A 341 10.15 -0.97 4.06
C LEU A 341 10.58 0.23 4.89
N SER A 342 10.13 1.43 4.56
CA SER A 342 10.55 2.66 5.25
C SER A 342 10.20 2.64 6.74
N GLY A 343 9.00 2.20 7.09
CA GLY A 343 8.55 2.09 8.49
C GLY A 343 9.40 1.10 9.28
N PHE A 344 9.69 -0.07 8.71
CA PHE A 344 10.56 -1.06 9.34
C PHE A 344 11.97 -0.52 9.60
N HIS A 345 12.60 0.08 8.60
CA HIS A 345 13.96 0.60 8.73
C HIS A 345 14.05 1.78 9.68
N ALA A 346 13.11 2.71 9.62
CA ALA A 346 13.06 3.87 10.52
C ALA A 346 12.90 3.43 11.98
N LEU A 347 11.97 2.51 12.26
CA LEU A 347 11.73 1.98 13.61
C LEU A 347 12.95 1.26 14.15
N ASN A 348 13.51 0.32 13.40
CA ASN A 348 14.63 -0.51 13.85
C ASN A 348 15.91 0.31 14.05
N HIS A 349 16.27 1.16 13.08
CA HIS A 349 17.45 2.00 13.19
C HIS A 349 17.34 3.01 14.35
N GLY A 350 16.17 3.65 14.48
CA GLY A 350 15.92 4.61 15.56
C GLY A 350 16.08 3.97 16.95
N MET A 351 15.45 2.82 17.16
CA MET A 351 15.54 2.09 18.42
C MET A 351 16.95 1.56 18.68
N PHE A 352 17.62 0.99 17.67
CA PHE A 352 18.98 0.49 17.81
C PHE A 352 19.94 1.61 18.24
N THR A 353 19.87 2.76 17.58
CA THR A 353 20.72 3.94 17.88
C THR A 353 20.48 4.44 19.29
N LEU A 354 19.22 4.60 19.69
CA LEU A 354 18.87 5.03 21.04
C LEU A 354 19.35 4.03 22.09
N ALA A 355 19.13 2.73 21.88
CA ALA A 355 19.53 1.69 22.85
C ALA A 355 21.06 1.61 23.01
N GLN A 356 21.82 1.73 21.90
CA GLN A 356 23.28 1.75 21.93
C GLN A 356 23.82 2.93 22.75
N ASP A 357 23.29 4.12 22.47
CA ASP A 357 23.69 5.36 23.14
C ASP A 357 23.26 5.38 24.61
N TYR A 358 22.04 4.92 24.91
CA TYR A 358 21.51 4.81 26.27
C TYR A 358 22.34 3.85 27.14
N ARG A 359 22.80 2.74 26.59
CA ARG A 359 23.68 1.81 27.29
C ARG A 359 24.98 2.47 27.77
N GLU A 360 25.49 3.44 27.02
CA GLU A 360 26.77 4.11 27.33
C GLU A 360 26.59 5.38 28.15
N ARG A 361 25.53 6.19 27.89
CA ARG A 361 25.34 7.53 28.45
C ARG A 361 24.07 7.65 29.30
N GLY A 362 23.26 6.60 29.43
CA GLY A 362 22.04 6.61 30.24
C GLY A 362 21.07 7.72 29.84
N MET A 363 20.52 8.43 30.80
CA MET A 363 19.53 9.48 30.57
C MET A 363 20.01 10.64 29.69
N ALA A 364 21.32 10.86 29.56
CA ALA A 364 21.82 11.87 28.62
C ALA A 364 21.47 11.56 27.19
N ALA A 365 21.53 10.28 26.77
CA ALA A 365 21.13 9.84 25.44
C ALA A 365 19.61 10.05 25.19
N TYR A 366 18.80 9.75 26.20
CA TYR A 366 17.35 9.96 26.10
C TYR A 366 16.99 11.45 26.02
N ALA A 367 17.67 12.29 26.84
CA ALA A 367 17.49 13.75 26.80
C ALA A 367 17.86 14.35 25.43
N ASP A 368 18.87 13.80 24.77
CA ASP A 368 19.23 14.21 23.40
C ASP A 368 18.13 13.84 22.36
N LEU A 369 17.46 12.69 22.53
CA LEU A 369 16.28 12.35 21.72
C LEU A 369 15.18 13.38 21.97
N GLN A 370 14.82 13.63 23.22
CA GLN A 370 13.79 14.60 23.62
C GLN A 370 14.10 16.00 23.10
N SER A 371 15.36 16.43 23.14
CA SER A 371 15.77 17.73 22.59
C SER A 371 15.55 17.84 21.07
N ARG A 372 15.74 16.74 20.35
CA ARG A 372 15.43 16.69 18.90
C ARG A 372 13.94 16.73 18.64
N GLU A 373 13.12 16.09 19.47
CA GLU A 373 11.67 16.15 19.40
C GLU A 373 11.16 17.57 19.64
N PHE A 374 11.65 18.27 20.67
CA PHE A 374 11.35 19.70 20.90
C PHE A 374 11.75 20.57 19.71
N ALA A 375 12.92 20.34 19.13
CA ALA A 375 13.33 21.09 17.94
C ALA A 375 12.43 20.85 16.74
N ALA A 376 11.82 19.66 16.61
CA ALA A 376 10.92 19.29 15.53
C ALA A 376 9.49 19.86 15.68
N GLU A 377 9.11 20.37 16.87
CA GLU A 377 7.80 21.02 17.08
C GLU A 377 7.58 22.19 16.11
N ARG A 378 8.62 22.94 15.80
CA ARG A 378 8.58 24.04 14.80
C ARG A 378 8.18 23.56 13.38
N ASP A 379 8.43 22.29 13.09
CA ASP A 379 8.12 21.65 11.80
C ASP A 379 6.81 20.84 11.88
N GLY A 380 6.08 20.96 13.01
CA GLY A 380 4.76 20.36 13.22
C GLY A 380 4.75 19.00 13.92
N TYR A 381 5.87 18.57 14.52
CA TYR A 381 5.91 17.35 15.32
C TYR A 381 5.22 17.58 16.68
N GLU A 382 4.23 16.74 17.05
CA GLU A 382 3.42 16.96 18.26
C GLU A 382 3.57 15.87 19.31
N ALA A 383 4.22 14.73 18.99
CA ALA A 383 4.26 13.59 19.90
C ALA A 383 5.13 13.78 21.15
N VAL A 384 5.83 14.93 21.27
CA VAL A 384 6.45 15.37 22.53
C VAL A 384 5.40 15.42 23.64
N LYS A 385 4.26 16.04 23.35
CA LYS A 385 3.10 16.07 24.24
C LYS A 385 2.29 14.80 24.06
N HIS A 386 2.84 13.69 24.48
CA HIS A 386 2.33 12.35 24.18
C HIS A 386 0.94 12.07 24.75
N GLN A 387 0.57 12.67 25.89
CA GLN A 387 -0.78 12.54 26.46
C GLN A 387 -1.81 13.28 25.59
N GLU A 388 -1.50 14.49 25.21
CA GLU A 388 -2.34 15.29 24.31
C GLU A 388 -2.42 14.64 22.93
N PHE A 389 -1.30 14.19 22.39
CA PHE A 389 -1.19 13.53 21.08
C PHE A 389 -2.08 12.28 20.96
N VAL A 390 -2.17 11.45 22.00
CA VAL A 390 -3.04 10.26 21.99
C VAL A 390 -4.48 10.56 22.38
N GLY A 391 -4.83 11.82 22.67
CA GLY A 391 -6.20 12.30 22.82
C GLY A 391 -6.73 12.40 24.24
N VAL A 392 -5.87 12.60 25.28
CA VAL A 392 -6.37 12.80 26.65
C VAL A 392 -7.36 13.95 26.70
N GLY A 393 -7.11 15.10 26.05
CA GLY A 393 -8.03 16.22 25.98
C GLY A 393 -9.38 15.88 25.32
N TYR A 394 -9.38 15.03 24.31
CA TYR A 394 -10.61 14.54 23.66
C TYR A 394 -11.50 13.74 24.64
N PHE A 395 -10.90 12.88 25.46
CA PHE A 395 -11.63 12.10 26.46
C PHE A 395 -12.03 12.94 27.67
N ASP A 396 -11.26 13.97 28.03
CA ASP A 396 -11.63 14.95 29.05
C ASP A 396 -12.90 15.72 28.63
N GLU A 397 -12.98 16.14 27.37
CA GLU A 397 -14.16 16.81 26.83
C GLU A 397 -15.40 15.90 26.87
N ILE A 398 -15.27 14.64 26.47
CA ILE A 398 -16.36 13.64 26.60
C ILE A 398 -16.81 13.55 28.07
N THR A 399 -15.86 13.49 28.99
CA THR A 399 -16.14 13.41 30.45
C THR A 399 -16.90 14.64 30.93
N GLN A 400 -16.49 15.84 30.52
CA GLN A 400 -17.18 17.08 30.86
C GLN A 400 -18.61 17.12 30.30
N ILE A 401 -18.79 16.77 29.04
CA ILE A 401 -20.12 16.76 28.37
C ILE A 401 -21.06 15.81 29.12
N VAL A 402 -20.63 14.59 29.41
CA VAL A 402 -21.45 13.57 30.09
C VAL A 402 -21.86 14.02 31.50
N HIS A 403 -21.02 14.77 32.19
CA HIS A 403 -21.27 15.28 33.53
C HIS A 403 -21.87 16.70 33.56
N GLY A 404 -22.28 17.25 32.43
CA GLY A 404 -22.85 18.59 32.33
C GLY A 404 -21.89 19.70 32.76
N GLY A 405 -20.61 19.55 32.43
CA GLY A 405 -19.55 20.52 32.74
C GLY A 405 -19.07 20.49 34.19
N ARG A 406 -19.39 19.46 34.95
CA ARG A 406 -19.10 19.41 36.42
C ARG A 406 -18.21 18.24 36.82
N SER A 407 -17.40 17.71 35.90
CA SER A 407 -16.44 16.65 36.25
C SER A 407 -15.17 17.24 36.87
N SER A 408 -14.71 16.61 37.93
CA SER A 408 -13.39 16.86 38.55
C SER A 408 -12.36 15.79 38.13
N THR A 409 -12.75 14.84 37.27
CA THR A 409 -11.87 13.72 36.87
C THR A 409 -11.23 13.91 35.51
N VAL A 410 -11.10 15.16 35.05
CA VAL A 410 -10.34 15.51 33.84
C VAL A 410 -8.84 15.27 34.09
N ALA A 411 -8.13 14.76 33.12
CA ALA A 411 -6.79 14.24 33.27
C ALA A 411 -5.70 15.20 32.75
N LEU A 412 -5.99 15.98 31.71
CA LEU A 412 -5.00 16.87 31.08
C LEU A 412 -4.75 18.11 31.95
N GLU A 413 -5.80 18.64 32.60
CA GLU A 413 -5.65 19.77 33.52
C GLU A 413 -4.91 19.34 34.78
N GLY A 414 -3.81 20.06 35.13
CA GLY A 414 -2.92 19.71 36.25
C GLY A 414 -1.99 18.54 35.95
N SER A 415 -1.91 18.05 34.72
CA SER A 415 -0.92 17.04 34.33
C SER A 415 0.50 17.59 34.33
N THR A 416 1.48 16.71 34.54
CA THR A 416 2.91 17.06 34.43
C THR A 416 3.27 17.54 32.99
N GLU A 417 2.60 17.05 31.99
CA GLU A 417 2.80 17.45 30.59
C GLU A 417 2.47 18.93 30.40
N LYS A 418 1.32 19.38 30.93
CA LYS A 418 0.90 20.79 30.85
C LYS A 418 1.85 21.70 31.63
N ALA A 419 2.45 21.22 32.71
CA ALA A 419 3.35 22.00 33.55
C ALA A 419 4.79 22.08 33.02
N GLN A 420 5.28 21.03 32.33
CA GLN A 420 6.68 20.90 31.92
C GLN A 420 6.95 21.16 30.45
N PHE A 421 5.95 20.99 29.57
CA PHE A 421 6.10 21.22 28.14
C PHE A 421 5.45 22.55 27.72
N VAL A 422 5.72 23.61 28.51
CA VAL A 422 5.33 24.97 28.13
C VAL A 422 6.39 25.51 27.18
N SER A 423 6.03 25.82 25.95
CA SER A 423 6.86 26.51 24.95
C SER A 423 7.05 27.98 25.31
#